data_ad4c554895f4e19db42cc22612a51d7a
#
_entry.id   ad4c554895f4e19db42cc22612a51d7a
#
_cell.length_a   1.000
_cell.length_b   1.000
_cell.length_c   1.000
_cell.angle_alpha   90.00
_cell.angle_beta   90.00
_cell.angle_gamma   90.00
#
_symmetry.space_group_name_H-M   'P 1'
#
loop_
_entity.id
_entity.type
_entity.pdbx_description
1 polymer ?
#
loop_
_entity_poly.entity_id
_entity_poly.type
_entity_poly.pdbx_seq_one_letter_code
_entity_poly.pdbx_strand_id
1 'polypeptide(L)'
;MNYTIRPTEPRDAAGTAALRRMPGVLENTLGLSSYRTADSDAFVAGLGPNDHHFVAVLEDGTVIGAAGLHLERNPRMRHVGSVGLFVHADYQNMGVGSALLKTLLDLADNWLMLVRVELTVFADNERAIHLYEKLGFEKEGLKRMTTVRNGKYADEYMMARLRP
;
A
#
# COMPACT_ATOMS: atom_id res chain seq x y z
N MET A 1 7.12 -11.70 -17.32
CA MET A 1 6.68 -12.19 -15.98
C MET A 1 5.17 -12.18 -15.96
N ASN A 2 4.56 -13.35 -15.67
CA ASN A 2 3.11 -13.48 -15.58
C ASN A 2 2.67 -13.44 -14.12
N TYR A 3 1.81 -12.52 -13.78
CA TYR A 3 1.16 -12.43 -12.47
C TYR A 3 -0.27 -11.91 -12.64
N THR A 4 -1.11 -12.21 -11.65
CA THR A 4 -2.50 -11.74 -11.61
C THR A 4 -2.69 -10.82 -10.41
N ILE A 5 -3.46 -9.74 -10.60
CA ILE A 5 -3.93 -8.90 -9.50
C ILE A 5 -5.38 -9.30 -9.21
N ARG A 6 -5.66 -9.63 -7.96
CA ARG A 6 -6.98 -10.05 -7.49
C ARG A 6 -7.24 -9.61 -6.06
N PRO A 7 -8.48 -9.60 -5.60
CA PRO A 7 -8.77 -9.35 -4.18
C PRO A 7 -7.98 -10.27 -3.26
N THR A 8 -7.59 -9.71 -2.10
CA THR A 8 -6.90 -10.49 -1.06
C THR A 8 -7.87 -11.47 -0.41
N GLU A 9 -7.45 -12.70 -0.25
CA GLU A 9 -8.20 -13.77 0.38
C GLU A 9 -7.43 -14.36 1.59
N PRO A 10 -8.09 -15.12 2.48
CA PRO A 10 -7.42 -15.73 3.64
C PRO A 10 -6.17 -16.55 3.31
N ARG A 11 -6.16 -17.22 2.17
CA ARG A 11 -5.00 -18.02 1.69
C ARG A 11 -3.74 -17.17 1.45
N ASP A 12 -3.88 -15.85 1.30
CA ASP A 12 -2.75 -14.93 1.02
C ASP A 12 -2.04 -14.45 2.29
N ALA A 13 -2.60 -14.74 3.47
CA ALA A 13 -2.10 -14.22 4.74
C ALA A 13 -0.63 -14.61 5.02
N ALA A 14 -0.25 -15.85 4.74
CA ALA A 14 1.13 -16.29 4.93
C ALA A 14 2.11 -15.56 4.00
N GLY A 15 1.73 -15.39 2.73
CA GLY A 15 2.53 -14.68 1.74
C GLY A 15 2.68 -13.19 2.07
N THR A 16 1.60 -12.52 2.45
CA THR A 16 1.64 -11.11 2.84
C THR A 16 2.42 -10.89 4.13
N ALA A 17 2.32 -11.80 5.11
CA ALA A 17 3.13 -11.76 6.33
C ALA A 17 4.63 -11.92 6.03
N ALA A 18 4.99 -12.82 5.12
CA ALA A 18 6.37 -13.01 4.69
C ALA A 18 6.93 -11.73 4.03
N LEU A 19 6.15 -11.09 3.16
CA LEU A 19 6.55 -9.82 2.53
C LEU A 19 6.81 -8.71 3.55
N ARG A 20 5.94 -8.57 4.56
CA ARG A 20 6.08 -7.53 5.58
C ARG A 20 7.35 -7.64 6.40
N ARG A 21 7.91 -8.85 6.55
CA ARG A 21 9.16 -9.12 7.28
C ARG A 21 10.40 -9.09 6.38
N MET A 22 10.21 -9.01 5.08
CA MET A 22 11.29 -9.14 4.11
C MET A 22 12.22 -7.91 4.14
N PRO A 23 13.54 -8.10 4.19
CA PRO A 23 14.49 -7.01 3.95
C PRO A 23 14.22 -6.32 2.62
N GLY A 24 14.31 -4.98 2.60
CA GLY A 24 13.96 -4.18 1.42
C GLY A 24 12.46 -3.86 1.31
N VAL A 25 11.61 -4.51 2.11
CA VAL A 25 10.19 -4.17 2.27
C VAL A 25 9.93 -3.61 3.66
N LEU A 26 10.42 -4.29 4.69
CA LEU A 26 10.22 -3.92 6.09
C LEU A 26 10.60 -2.46 6.38
N GLU A 27 11.72 -2.00 5.86
CA GLU A 27 12.26 -0.66 6.10
C GLU A 27 11.39 0.47 5.51
N ASN A 28 10.58 0.13 4.52
CA ASN A 28 9.70 1.08 3.82
C ASN A 28 8.21 0.89 4.16
N THR A 29 7.93 0.14 5.21
CA THR A 29 6.58 -0.07 5.77
C THR A 29 6.60 0.23 7.27
N LEU A 30 5.44 0.18 7.92
CA LEU A 30 5.33 0.36 9.38
C LEU A 30 5.32 -0.98 10.14
N GLY A 31 5.65 -2.07 9.47
CA GLY A 31 5.69 -3.40 10.08
C GLY A 31 6.90 -3.58 11.00
N LEU A 32 6.85 -4.63 11.80
CA LEU A 32 7.95 -5.08 12.65
C LEU A 32 8.39 -6.49 12.22
N SER A 33 9.63 -6.82 12.47
CA SER A 33 10.18 -8.15 12.17
C SER A 33 9.48 -9.29 12.92
N SER A 34 8.75 -8.96 13.99
CA SER A 34 7.94 -9.88 14.79
C SER A 34 6.53 -10.13 14.22
N TYR A 35 6.16 -9.52 13.09
CA TYR A 35 4.86 -9.71 12.46
C TYR A 35 4.64 -11.18 12.06
N ARG A 36 3.53 -11.77 12.46
CA ARG A 36 3.22 -13.21 12.27
C ARG A 36 2.17 -13.41 11.20
N THR A 37 2.08 -14.63 10.69
CA THR A 37 0.97 -15.05 9.81
C THR A 37 -0.39 -14.82 10.47
N ALA A 38 -0.52 -15.13 11.78
CA ALA A 38 -1.75 -14.85 12.54
C ALA A 38 -2.16 -13.39 12.55
N ASP A 39 -1.20 -12.47 12.54
CA ASP A 39 -1.49 -11.02 12.47
C ASP A 39 -2.03 -10.65 11.07
N SER A 40 -1.53 -11.29 10.03
CA SER A 40 -2.05 -11.15 8.66
C SER A 40 -3.43 -11.79 8.49
N ASP A 41 -3.67 -12.97 9.09
CA ASP A 41 -4.99 -13.60 9.13
C ASP A 41 -6.03 -12.68 9.79
N ALA A 42 -5.70 -12.12 10.94
CA ALA A 42 -6.56 -11.20 11.67
C ALA A 42 -6.84 -9.93 10.86
N PHE A 43 -5.83 -9.40 10.17
CA PHE A 43 -5.99 -8.25 9.29
C PHE A 43 -6.96 -8.56 8.14
N VAL A 44 -6.78 -9.67 7.44
CA VAL A 44 -7.66 -10.06 6.32
C VAL A 44 -9.09 -10.31 6.80
N ALA A 45 -9.26 -11.00 7.95
CA ALA A 45 -10.57 -11.24 8.54
C ALA A 45 -11.27 -9.95 8.99
N GLY A 46 -10.52 -8.91 9.33
CA GLY A 46 -11.04 -7.61 9.77
C GLY A 46 -11.38 -6.65 8.62
N LEU A 47 -11.11 -6.99 7.36
CA LEU A 47 -11.45 -6.15 6.22
C LEU A 47 -12.97 -5.99 6.12
N GLY A 48 -13.43 -4.75 6.12
CA GLY A 48 -14.83 -4.40 6.03
C GLY A 48 -15.19 -3.70 4.70
N PRO A 49 -16.41 -3.17 4.58
CA PRO A 49 -16.89 -2.56 3.34
C PRO A 49 -16.13 -1.29 2.93
N ASN A 50 -15.36 -0.69 3.84
CA ASN A 50 -14.53 0.48 3.57
C ASN A 50 -13.06 0.13 3.25
N ASP A 51 -12.73 -1.17 3.21
CA ASP A 51 -11.35 -1.64 3.05
C ASP A 51 -11.25 -2.50 1.80
N HIS A 52 -10.49 -2.02 0.82
CA HIS A 52 -10.31 -2.70 -0.47
C HIS A 52 -8.86 -3.12 -0.61
N HIS A 53 -8.61 -4.43 -0.61
CA HIS A 53 -7.28 -4.99 -0.65
C HIS A 53 -7.07 -5.91 -1.83
N PHE A 54 -5.92 -5.76 -2.50
CA PHE A 54 -5.50 -6.57 -3.64
C PHE A 54 -4.12 -7.15 -3.41
N VAL A 55 -3.87 -8.31 -4.00
CA VAL A 55 -2.56 -8.94 -4.08
C VAL A 55 -2.16 -9.16 -5.53
N ALA A 56 -0.87 -9.06 -5.80
CA ALA A 56 -0.26 -9.53 -7.03
C ALA A 56 0.35 -10.91 -6.77
N VAL A 57 -0.04 -11.91 -7.56
CA VAL A 57 0.27 -13.32 -7.32
C VAL A 57 0.80 -13.97 -8.58
N LEU A 58 1.89 -14.71 -8.48
CA LEU A 58 2.43 -15.54 -9.55
C LEU A 58 1.55 -16.77 -9.80
N GLU A 59 1.77 -17.49 -10.89
CA GLU A 59 1.02 -18.70 -11.26
C GLU A 59 1.14 -19.81 -10.21
N ASP A 60 2.25 -19.88 -9.48
CA ASP A 60 2.48 -20.84 -8.41
C ASP A 60 1.85 -20.46 -7.06
N GLY A 61 1.17 -19.33 -7.01
CA GLY A 61 0.54 -18.80 -5.78
C GLY A 61 1.43 -17.90 -4.93
N THR A 62 2.67 -17.64 -5.34
CA THR A 62 3.57 -16.74 -4.61
C THR A 62 3.05 -15.30 -4.64
N VAL A 63 2.85 -14.69 -3.46
CA VAL A 63 2.46 -13.30 -3.33
C VAL A 63 3.69 -12.41 -3.54
N ILE A 64 3.66 -11.57 -4.56
CA ILE A 64 4.77 -10.67 -4.92
C ILE A 64 4.47 -9.20 -4.64
N GLY A 65 3.26 -8.88 -4.20
CA GLY A 65 2.89 -7.53 -3.78
C GLY A 65 1.49 -7.48 -3.21
N ALA A 66 1.23 -6.46 -2.43
CA ALA A 66 -0.09 -6.18 -1.88
C ALA A 66 -0.35 -4.67 -1.83
N ALA A 67 -1.60 -4.29 -1.96
CA ALA A 67 -2.02 -2.90 -1.92
C ALA A 67 -3.42 -2.78 -1.32
N GLY A 68 -3.67 -1.67 -0.62
CA GLY A 68 -4.96 -1.39 -0.01
C GLY A 68 -5.41 0.04 -0.23
N LEU A 69 -6.72 0.20 -0.35
CA LEU A 69 -7.44 1.46 -0.33
C LEU A 69 -8.42 1.42 0.84
N HIS A 70 -8.28 2.36 1.77
CA HIS A 70 -9.14 2.50 2.94
C HIS A 70 -9.94 3.80 2.83
N LEU A 71 -11.27 3.68 2.89
CA LEU A 71 -12.16 4.83 2.86
C LEU A 71 -12.29 5.44 4.25
N GLU A 72 -12.31 6.76 4.32
CA GLU A 72 -12.60 7.46 5.56
C GLU A 72 -14.02 7.16 6.05
N ARG A 73 -14.13 6.88 7.34
CA ARG A 73 -15.41 6.46 7.96
C ARG A 73 -16.25 7.63 8.44
N ASN A 74 -15.64 8.79 8.65
CA ASN A 74 -16.38 9.99 9.03
C ASN A 74 -17.32 10.39 7.88
N PRO A 75 -18.63 10.60 8.13
CA PRO A 75 -19.59 10.96 7.07
C PRO A 75 -19.21 12.19 6.25
N ARG A 76 -18.47 13.13 6.84
CA ARG A 76 -18.01 14.35 6.17
C ARG A 76 -16.73 14.14 5.35
N MET A 77 -16.12 12.98 5.43
CA MET A 77 -14.84 12.63 4.76
C MET A 77 -15.00 11.45 3.80
N ARG A 78 -16.20 11.05 3.45
CA ARG A 78 -16.45 9.87 2.60
C ARG A 78 -15.91 9.97 1.17
N HIS A 79 -15.52 11.17 0.75
CA HIS A 79 -14.87 11.44 -0.52
C HIS A 79 -13.35 11.23 -0.46
N VAL A 80 -12.81 10.82 0.69
CA VAL A 80 -11.39 10.62 0.94
C VAL A 80 -11.08 9.14 1.13
N GLY A 81 -10.00 8.69 0.51
CA GLY A 81 -9.41 7.37 0.78
C GLY A 81 -7.90 7.46 0.94
N SER A 82 -7.33 6.52 1.66
CA SER A 82 -5.89 6.37 1.81
C SER A 82 -5.39 5.09 1.17
N VAL A 83 -4.25 5.14 0.52
CA VAL A 83 -3.62 3.99 -0.13
C VAL A 83 -2.27 3.66 0.48
N GLY A 84 -1.95 2.37 0.46
CA GLY A 84 -0.63 1.86 0.79
C GLY A 84 -0.34 0.62 -0.04
N LEU A 85 0.93 0.41 -0.33
CA LEU A 85 1.36 -0.78 -1.08
C LEU A 85 2.78 -1.20 -0.70
N PHE A 86 3.08 -2.45 -0.92
CA PHE A 86 4.42 -2.98 -0.84
C PHE A 86 4.62 -4.10 -1.87
N VAL A 87 5.85 -4.23 -2.36
CA VAL A 87 6.24 -5.18 -3.39
C VAL A 87 7.46 -5.96 -2.93
N HIS A 88 7.45 -7.26 -3.13
CA HIS A 88 8.56 -8.18 -2.87
C HIS A 88 9.87 -7.62 -3.44
N ALA A 89 10.95 -7.68 -2.67
CA ALA A 89 12.22 -7.02 -3.01
C ALA A 89 12.71 -7.37 -4.42
N ASP A 90 12.64 -8.66 -4.79
CA ASP A 90 13.11 -9.13 -6.10
C ASP A 90 12.21 -8.73 -7.28
N TYR A 91 10.99 -8.26 -7.01
CA TYR A 91 10.02 -7.85 -8.05
C TYR A 91 9.78 -6.33 -8.08
N GLN A 92 10.58 -5.58 -7.33
CA GLN A 92 10.56 -4.12 -7.40
C GLN A 92 11.13 -3.64 -8.74
N ASN A 93 10.71 -2.44 -9.19
CA ASN A 93 11.07 -1.84 -10.48
C ASN A 93 10.62 -2.64 -11.72
N MET A 94 9.76 -3.64 -11.55
CA MET A 94 9.23 -4.48 -12.63
C MET A 94 7.74 -4.16 -12.96
N GLY A 95 7.24 -3.02 -12.50
CA GLY A 95 5.88 -2.55 -12.80
C GLY A 95 4.79 -3.06 -11.86
N VAL A 96 5.07 -3.98 -10.93
CA VAL A 96 4.07 -4.57 -10.02
C VAL A 96 3.40 -3.50 -9.16
N GLY A 97 4.18 -2.61 -8.54
CA GLY A 97 3.63 -1.52 -7.73
C GLY A 97 2.77 -0.55 -8.53
N SER A 98 3.18 -0.25 -9.76
CA SER A 98 2.38 0.60 -10.68
C SER A 98 1.05 -0.07 -11.04
N ALA A 99 1.06 -1.36 -11.31
CA ALA A 99 -0.15 -2.11 -11.64
C ALA A 99 -1.12 -2.19 -10.45
N LEU A 100 -0.61 -2.49 -9.25
CA LEU A 100 -1.40 -2.49 -8.02
C LEU A 100 -2.03 -1.12 -7.75
N LEU A 101 -1.24 -0.04 -7.82
CA LEU A 101 -1.75 1.31 -7.57
C LEU A 101 -2.78 1.72 -8.61
N LYS A 102 -2.57 1.40 -9.89
CA LYS A 102 -3.57 1.66 -10.94
C LYS A 102 -4.88 0.93 -10.69
N THR A 103 -4.84 -0.31 -10.19
CA THR A 103 -6.05 -1.07 -9.81
C THR A 103 -6.81 -0.35 -8.70
N LEU A 104 -6.11 0.16 -7.68
CA LEU A 104 -6.75 0.93 -6.61
C LEU A 104 -7.30 2.27 -7.11
N LEU A 105 -6.59 2.95 -8.00
CA LEU A 105 -7.05 4.23 -8.56
C LEU A 105 -8.24 4.06 -9.50
N ASP A 106 -8.30 2.97 -10.27
CA ASP A 106 -9.49 2.65 -11.07
C ASP A 106 -10.72 2.46 -10.17
N LEU A 107 -10.57 1.71 -9.09
CA LEU A 107 -11.63 1.53 -8.09
C LEU A 107 -12.04 2.87 -7.46
N ALA A 108 -11.07 3.69 -7.06
CA ALA A 108 -11.31 4.99 -6.45
C ALA A 108 -12.04 5.95 -7.39
N ASP A 109 -11.63 6.00 -8.66
CA ASP A 109 -12.12 6.96 -9.63
C ASP A 109 -13.47 6.56 -10.25
N ASN A 110 -13.60 5.31 -10.67
CA ASN A 110 -14.69 4.87 -11.54
C ASN A 110 -15.81 4.13 -10.80
N TRP A 111 -15.54 3.66 -9.58
CA TRP A 111 -16.50 2.88 -8.80
C TRP A 111 -16.91 3.55 -7.50
N LEU A 112 -15.98 4.23 -6.83
CA LEU A 112 -16.23 4.90 -5.56
C LEU A 112 -16.34 6.42 -5.70
N MET A 113 -15.91 6.97 -6.83
CA MET A 113 -15.90 8.41 -7.14
C MET A 113 -15.25 9.26 -6.02
N LEU A 114 -14.10 8.80 -5.54
CA LEU A 114 -13.35 9.54 -4.54
C LEU A 114 -12.76 10.80 -5.16
N VAL A 115 -12.86 11.91 -4.43
CA VAL A 115 -12.28 13.20 -4.82
C VAL A 115 -10.82 13.29 -4.40
N ARG A 116 -10.47 12.68 -3.25
CA ARG A 116 -9.13 12.72 -2.68
C ARG A 116 -8.64 11.32 -2.37
N VAL A 117 -7.45 10.98 -2.85
CA VAL A 117 -6.70 9.79 -2.46
C VAL A 117 -5.37 10.25 -1.89
N GLU A 118 -5.04 9.82 -0.67
CA GLU A 118 -3.85 10.26 0.04
C GLU A 118 -2.99 9.10 0.52
N LEU A 119 -1.74 9.40 0.82
CA LEU A 119 -0.78 8.44 1.35
C LEU A 119 0.31 9.16 2.17
N THR A 120 1.03 8.39 2.97
CA THR A 120 2.32 8.80 3.53
C THR A 120 3.43 7.90 2.96
N VAL A 121 4.60 8.48 2.76
CA VAL A 121 5.77 7.79 2.23
C VAL A 121 7.03 8.31 2.91
N PHE A 122 7.97 7.42 3.24
CA PHE A 122 9.26 7.85 3.78
C PHE A 122 9.94 8.84 2.85
N ALA A 123 10.46 9.94 3.40
CA ALA A 123 11.02 11.04 2.62
C ALA A 123 12.24 10.62 1.77
N ASP A 124 12.94 9.56 2.16
CA ASP A 124 14.08 8.99 1.43
C ASP A 124 13.70 7.84 0.47
N ASN A 125 12.42 7.49 0.38
CA ASN A 125 11.94 6.48 -0.56
C ASN A 125 11.65 7.10 -1.93
N GLU A 126 12.70 7.52 -2.62
CA GLU A 126 12.62 8.22 -3.91
C GLU A 126 11.88 7.41 -4.97
N ARG A 127 12.06 6.09 -4.96
CA ARG A 127 11.39 5.18 -5.90
C ARG A 127 9.88 5.23 -5.76
N ALA A 128 9.36 5.14 -4.53
CA ALA A 128 7.93 5.20 -4.27
C ALA A 128 7.38 6.60 -4.57
N ILE A 129 8.09 7.65 -4.15
CA ILE A 129 7.71 9.03 -4.45
C ILE A 129 7.56 9.25 -5.95
N HIS A 130 8.55 8.80 -6.74
CA HIS A 130 8.50 8.91 -8.20
C HIS A 130 7.30 8.15 -8.80
N LEU A 131 6.99 6.95 -8.29
CA LEU A 131 5.81 6.19 -8.69
C LEU A 131 4.52 6.99 -8.43
N TYR A 132 4.39 7.58 -7.25
CA TYR A 132 3.21 8.34 -6.87
C TYR A 132 3.07 9.61 -7.70
N GLU A 133 4.14 10.37 -7.88
CA GLU A 133 4.15 11.59 -8.72
C GLU A 133 3.73 11.28 -10.16
N LYS A 134 4.23 10.18 -10.73
CA LYS A 134 3.86 9.72 -12.07
C LYS A 134 2.36 9.39 -12.23
N LEU A 135 1.69 9.06 -11.14
CA LEU A 135 0.26 8.76 -11.11
C LEU A 135 -0.59 9.90 -10.55
N GLY A 136 -0.03 11.11 -10.49
CA GLY A 136 -0.75 12.34 -10.20
C GLY A 136 -0.80 12.75 -8.73
N PHE A 137 -0.04 12.08 -7.85
CA PHE A 137 0.09 12.52 -6.46
C PHE A 137 1.07 13.68 -6.34
N GLU A 138 0.75 14.62 -5.47
CA GLU A 138 1.58 15.78 -5.16
C GLU A 138 1.93 15.79 -3.67
N LYS A 139 3.11 16.30 -3.33
CA LYS A 139 3.53 16.49 -1.94
C LYS A 139 2.74 17.64 -1.32
N GLU A 140 2.13 17.39 -0.17
CA GLU A 140 1.39 18.40 0.60
C GLU A 140 2.13 18.88 1.84
N GLY A 141 3.06 18.10 2.35
CA GLY A 141 3.85 18.48 3.50
C GLY A 141 4.85 17.42 3.93
N LEU A 142 5.87 17.86 4.68
CA LEU A 142 6.85 17.00 5.32
C LEU A 142 6.50 16.84 6.80
N LYS A 143 6.30 15.61 7.23
CA LYS A 143 6.12 15.22 8.62
C LYS A 143 7.46 14.79 9.18
N ARG A 144 7.99 15.56 10.14
CA ARG A 144 9.31 15.31 10.72
C ARG A 144 9.23 14.29 11.84
N MET A 145 10.20 13.36 11.91
CA MET A 145 10.41 12.41 13.00
C MET A 145 9.15 11.59 13.35
N THR A 146 8.43 11.15 12.33
CA THR A 146 7.16 10.42 12.51
C THR A 146 7.36 8.96 12.83
N THR A 147 8.48 8.37 12.41
CA THR A 147 8.67 6.92 12.45
C THR A 147 10.08 6.58 12.92
N VAL A 148 10.21 5.50 13.66
CA VAL A 148 11.51 4.92 14.04
C VAL A 148 11.91 3.88 13.00
N ARG A 149 13.14 3.97 12.48
CA ARG A 149 13.72 3.00 11.55
C ARG A 149 15.23 2.88 11.78
N ASN A 150 15.71 1.66 12.02
CA ASN A 150 17.13 1.37 12.24
C ASN A 150 17.78 2.27 13.31
N GLY A 151 17.10 2.47 14.44
CA GLY A 151 17.59 3.26 15.56
C GLY A 151 17.60 4.77 15.34
N LYS A 152 16.94 5.26 14.29
CA LYS A 152 16.84 6.69 13.96
C LYS A 152 15.40 7.07 13.71
N TYR A 153 15.07 8.34 13.90
CA TYR A 153 13.80 8.91 13.46
C TYR A 153 13.85 9.22 11.97
N ALA A 154 12.78 8.87 11.27
CA ALA A 154 12.59 9.13 9.85
C ALA A 154 11.45 10.10 9.62
N ASP A 155 11.57 10.88 8.55
CA ASP A 155 10.54 11.81 8.06
C ASP A 155 9.69 11.14 7.00
N GLU A 156 8.45 11.61 6.86
CA GLU A 156 7.52 11.16 5.83
C GLU A 156 6.91 12.35 5.09
N TYR A 157 6.70 12.21 3.79
CA TYR A 157 5.83 13.10 3.04
C TYR A 157 4.38 12.65 3.14
N MET A 158 3.47 13.60 3.36
CA MET A 158 2.06 13.45 2.99
C MET A 158 1.94 13.78 1.51
N MET A 159 1.33 12.89 0.76
CA MET A 159 1.04 13.11 -0.66
C MET A 159 -0.44 12.86 -0.92
N ALA A 160 -1.01 13.57 -1.87
CA ALA A 160 -2.39 13.40 -2.27
C ALA A 160 -2.60 13.60 -3.76
N ARG A 161 -3.63 12.96 -4.29
CA ARG A 161 -4.14 13.11 -5.63
C ARG A 161 -5.59 13.58 -5.54
N LEU A 162 -5.89 14.71 -6.15
CA LEU A 162 -7.23 15.28 -6.20
C LEU A 162 -7.86 15.06 -7.57
N ARG A 163 -9.12 14.67 -7.55
CA ARG A 163 -9.96 14.50 -8.75
C ARG A 163 -11.36 15.02 -8.45
N PRO A 164 -11.55 16.34 -8.42
CA PRO A 164 -12.84 16.96 -8.16
C PRO A 164 -13.86 16.77 -9.30
#